data_138ae619037629a590872b1a1f4fc4c0
#
_entry.id   138ae619037629a590872b1a1f4fc4c0
#
_cell.length_a   1.000
_cell.length_b   1.000
_cell.length_c   1.000
_cell.angle_alpha   90.00
_cell.angle_beta   90.00
_cell.angle_gamma   90.00
#
_symmetry.space_group_name_H-M   'P 1'
#
loop_
_entity.id
_entity.type
_entity.pdbx_description
1 polymer ?
#
loop_
_entity_poly.entity_id
_entity_poly.type
_entity_poly.pdbx_seq_one_letter_code
_entity_poly.pdbx_strand_id
1 'polypeptide(L)'
;MFRRTSIATRFAFVFLLSMALVCAAFYLILDRIYLHQLKSEAETVADNVDAFGTWVAQYGRIWVKDDARSYLGHLPLLQADDGATATPGALKAVNFYSKNPALAQREFSEVVARSGSPAKFRLTSHNVMNPANAPDPFESAALQRIRERGLKEYFELTPDGFRFARTLYHKAACISCHGDADRAPNDVKVRYGTANGFGFREGDVAGVISVRLPAPSFWTVALTIVGPAQLAMIAGAFLIAMLFVRFAIVAPVKRLTHATHQISVAQAADLGVASIGRNSRNELHQLAIAIDRLRRSINIAMRKLGDDKPVSATTAT
;
A
#
# COMPACT_ATOMS: atom_id res chain seq x y z
N MET A 1 28.26 -23.40 -16.18
CA MET A 1 29.01 -22.47 -15.33
C MET A 1 29.24 -22.96 -13.89
N PHE A 2 28.43 -23.83 -13.32
CA PHE A 2 28.50 -24.31 -11.91
C PHE A 2 29.52 -25.42 -11.61
N ARG A 3 30.15 -26.03 -12.60
CA ARG A 3 31.03 -27.22 -12.39
C ARG A 3 32.35 -26.96 -11.63
N ARG A 4 32.81 -25.71 -11.54
CA ARG A 4 34.09 -25.32 -10.90
C ARG A 4 33.95 -24.52 -9.59
N THR A 5 32.70 -24.21 -9.15
CA THR A 5 32.50 -23.41 -7.93
C THR A 5 32.39 -24.28 -6.69
N SER A 6 32.91 -23.78 -5.57
CA SER A 6 32.81 -24.49 -4.29
C SER A 6 31.35 -24.60 -3.81
N ILE A 7 31.07 -25.66 -3.01
CA ILE A 7 29.75 -25.83 -2.36
C ILE A 7 29.35 -24.56 -1.57
N ALA A 8 30.29 -23.97 -0.86
CA ALA A 8 30.07 -22.72 -0.11
C ALA A 8 29.60 -21.57 -1.01
N THR A 9 30.19 -21.42 -2.21
CA THR A 9 29.81 -20.38 -3.17
C THR A 9 28.41 -20.62 -3.72
N ARG A 10 28.03 -21.87 -3.98
CA ARG A 10 26.69 -22.21 -4.43
C ARG A 10 25.64 -21.93 -3.36
N PHE A 11 25.91 -22.31 -2.10
CA PHE A 11 25.03 -21.99 -0.98
C PHE A 11 24.87 -20.49 -0.79
N ALA A 12 25.97 -19.73 -0.82
CA ALA A 12 25.92 -18.28 -0.71
C ALA A 12 25.08 -17.65 -1.84
N PHE A 13 25.22 -18.14 -3.08
CA PHE A 13 24.43 -17.66 -4.21
C PHE A 13 22.93 -17.94 -4.05
N VAL A 14 22.56 -19.19 -3.72
CA VAL A 14 21.15 -19.56 -3.49
C VAL A 14 20.55 -18.78 -2.33
N PHE A 15 21.33 -18.60 -1.25
CA PHE A 15 20.90 -17.81 -0.09
C PHE A 15 20.64 -16.33 -0.44
N LEU A 16 21.58 -15.70 -1.17
CA LEU A 16 21.40 -14.31 -1.61
C LEU A 16 20.25 -14.16 -2.60
N LEU A 17 20.06 -15.12 -3.49
CA LEU A 17 18.94 -15.12 -4.42
C LEU A 17 17.59 -15.24 -3.68
N SER A 18 17.49 -16.18 -2.74
CA SER A 18 16.26 -16.34 -1.94
C SER A 18 15.99 -15.08 -1.09
N MET A 19 17.02 -14.48 -0.52
CA MET A 19 16.88 -13.21 0.21
C MET A 19 16.36 -12.09 -0.70
N ALA A 20 16.93 -11.95 -1.89
CA ALA A 20 16.47 -10.95 -2.86
C ALA A 20 15.00 -11.16 -3.27
N LEU A 21 14.58 -12.42 -3.48
CA LEU A 21 13.18 -12.74 -3.79
C LEU A 21 12.24 -12.42 -2.61
N VAL A 22 12.64 -12.73 -1.38
CA VAL A 22 11.85 -12.40 -0.18
C VAL A 22 11.71 -10.88 -0.02
N CYS A 23 12.81 -10.12 -0.19
CA CYS A 23 12.78 -8.66 -0.13
C CYS A 23 11.90 -8.07 -1.24
N ALA A 24 11.97 -8.59 -2.45
CA ALA A 24 11.13 -8.16 -3.56
C ALA A 24 9.64 -8.44 -3.31
N ALA A 25 9.31 -9.63 -2.81
CA ALA A 25 7.93 -9.99 -2.44
C ALA A 25 7.41 -9.08 -1.33
N PHE A 26 8.20 -8.82 -0.31
CA PHE A 26 7.84 -7.93 0.79
C PHE A 26 7.61 -6.49 0.31
N TYR A 27 8.49 -5.98 -0.57
CA TYR A 27 8.30 -4.67 -1.20
C TYR A 27 6.96 -4.58 -1.95
N LEU A 28 6.63 -5.57 -2.79
CA LEU A 28 5.38 -5.59 -3.55
C LEU A 28 4.14 -5.65 -2.64
N ILE A 29 4.22 -6.38 -1.53
CA ILE A 29 3.12 -6.46 -0.55
C ILE A 29 2.93 -5.10 0.13
N LEU A 30 4.01 -4.47 0.59
CA LEU A 30 3.93 -3.17 1.25
C LEU A 30 3.42 -2.06 0.32
N ASP A 31 3.85 -2.06 -0.93
CA ASP A 31 3.37 -1.12 -1.95
C ASP A 31 1.85 -1.28 -2.18
N ARG A 32 1.37 -2.52 -2.26
CA ARG A 32 -0.07 -2.82 -2.35
C ARG A 32 -0.85 -2.36 -1.12
N ILE A 33 -0.32 -2.60 0.08
CA ILE A 33 -0.94 -2.17 1.33
C ILE A 33 -1.00 -0.64 1.38
N TYR A 34 0.08 0.04 1.00
CA TYR A 34 0.15 1.50 0.97
C TYR A 34 -0.91 2.12 0.04
N LEU A 35 -1.00 1.63 -1.20
CA LEU A 35 -2.02 2.09 -2.15
C LEU A 35 -3.45 1.79 -1.66
N HIS A 36 -3.67 0.62 -1.07
CA HIS A 36 -4.97 0.25 -0.52
C HIS A 36 -5.38 1.18 0.64
N GLN A 37 -4.43 1.53 1.51
CA GLN A 37 -4.67 2.45 2.62
C GLN A 37 -5.04 3.86 2.13
N LEU A 38 -4.28 4.42 1.17
CA LEU A 38 -4.60 5.72 0.56
C LEU A 38 -5.99 5.71 -0.06
N LYS A 39 -6.33 4.65 -0.78
CA LYS A 39 -7.66 4.49 -1.39
C LYS A 39 -8.75 4.45 -0.32
N SER A 40 -8.61 3.63 0.71
CA SER A 40 -9.58 3.49 1.79
C SER A 40 -9.79 4.81 2.56
N GLU A 41 -8.71 5.56 2.79
CA GLU A 41 -8.81 6.89 3.41
C GLU A 41 -9.59 7.87 2.53
N ALA A 42 -9.29 7.90 1.22
CA ALA A 42 -9.98 8.77 0.28
C ALA A 42 -11.46 8.40 0.13
N GLU A 43 -11.79 7.09 0.11
CA GLU A 43 -13.17 6.59 0.14
C GLU A 43 -13.92 7.07 1.38
N THR A 44 -13.31 6.96 2.55
CA THR A 44 -13.89 7.42 3.82
C THR A 44 -14.18 8.92 3.79
N VAL A 45 -13.26 9.73 3.28
CA VAL A 45 -13.49 11.17 3.12
C VAL A 45 -14.65 11.43 2.17
N ALA A 46 -14.69 10.76 1.02
CA ALA A 46 -15.76 10.94 0.02
C ALA A 46 -17.14 10.51 0.58
N ASP A 47 -17.20 9.41 1.32
CA ASP A 47 -18.43 8.91 1.95
C ASP A 47 -18.96 9.89 3.00
N ASN A 48 -18.08 10.45 3.83
CA ASN A 48 -18.45 11.48 4.81
C ASN A 48 -18.99 12.76 4.14
N VAL A 49 -18.39 13.17 3.03
CA VAL A 49 -18.83 14.35 2.26
C VAL A 49 -20.18 14.09 1.60
N ASP A 50 -20.42 12.91 1.02
CA ASP A 50 -21.73 12.54 0.46
C ASP A 50 -22.80 12.43 1.55
N ALA A 51 -22.46 11.84 2.69
CA ALA A 51 -23.36 11.74 3.84
C ALA A 51 -23.75 13.12 4.37
N PHE A 52 -22.79 14.05 4.50
CA PHE A 52 -23.06 15.42 4.90
C PHE A 52 -24.00 16.13 3.89
N GLY A 53 -23.71 16.01 2.57
CA GLY A 53 -24.57 16.57 1.53
C GLY A 53 -25.97 15.97 1.53
N THR A 54 -26.08 14.68 1.78
CA THR A 54 -27.36 13.95 1.89
C THR A 54 -28.14 14.44 3.12
N TRP A 55 -27.48 14.60 4.26
CA TRP A 55 -28.11 15.16 5.47
C TRP A 55 -28.67 16.56 5.24
N VAL A 56 -27.88 17.46 4.61
CA VAL A 56 -28.39 18.80 4.26
C VAL A 56 -29.59 18.71 3.32
N ALA A 57 -29.54 17.81 2.31
CA ALA A 57 -30.60 17.64 1.32
C ALA A 57 -31.93 17.14 1.95
N GLN A 58 -31.87 16.33 3.03
CA GLN A 58 -33.06 15.83 3.75
C GLN A 58 -33.89 17.00 4.33
N TYR A 59 -33.22 18.08 4.73
CA TYR A 59 -33.89 19.30 5.22
C TYR A 59 -34.12 20.31 4.11
N GLY A 60 -33.80 19.98 2.88
CA GLY A 60 -33.86 20.88 1.72
C GLY A 60 -32.78 21.93 1.73
N ARG A 61 -32.60 22.64 2.82
CA ARG A 61 -31.60 23.72 3.03
C ARG A 61 -31.25 23.86 4.50
N ILE A 62 -30.06 24.40 4.78
CA ILE A 62 -29.65 24.87 6.12
C ILE A 62 -29.92 26.35 6.20
N TRP A 63 -30.56 26.80 7.25
CA TRP A 63 -30.78 28.22 7.56
C TRP A 63 -29.76 28.68 8.60
N VAL A 64 -29.02 29.72 8.24
CA VAL A 64 -28.01 30.33 9.11
C VAL A 64 -28.35 31.77 9.42
N LYS A 65 -28.13 32.16 10.68
CA LYS A 65 -28.32 33.54 11.09
C LYS A 65 -27.26 34.43 10.40
N ASP A 66 -27.69 35.59 9.93
CA ASP A 66 -26.76 36.59 9.40
C ASP A 66 -25.99 37.25 10.54
N ASP A 67 -24.77 36.75 10.79
CA ASP A 67 -23.83 37.26 11.79
C ASP A 67 -22.46 37.57 11.19
N ALA A 68 -22.41 37.76 9.88
CA ALA A 68 -21.19 38.02 9.10
C ALA A 68 -20.12 36.94 9.14
N ARG A 69 -20.44 35.69 9.60
CA ARG A 69 -19.49 34.57 9.68
C ARG A 69 -19.52 33.66 8.45
N SER A 70 -20.40 33.92 7.48
CA SER A 70 -20.50 33.12 6.27
C SER A 70 -19.35 33.41 5.31
N TYR A 71 -18.50 32.43 5.04
CA TYR A 71 -17.31 32.58 4.18
C TYR A 71 -17.63 32.72 2.69
N LEU A 72 -18.65 32.04 2.22
CA LEU A 72 -19.01 31.97 0.79
C LEU A 72 -20.32 32.69 0.46
N GLY A 73 -20.84 33.44 1.44
CA GLY A 73 -22.14 34.08 1.30
C GLY A 73 -23.30 33.07 1.37
N HIS A 74 -24.44 33.50 0.90
CA HIS A 74 -25.70 32.77 1.03
C HIS A 74 -26.53 32.96 -0.24
N LEU A 75 -27.55 32.13 -0.41
CA LEU A 75 -28.58 32.38 -1.43
C LEU A 75 -29.45 33.56 -0.98
N PRO A 76 -29.85 34.48 -1.91
CA PRO A 76 -30.75 35.56 -1.58
C PRO A 76 -32.02 35.03 -0.91
N LEU A 77 -32.55 35.77 0.06
CA LEU A 77 -33.86 35.46 0.61
C LEU A 77 -34.90 35.42 -0.51
N LEU A 78 -35.66 34.33 -0.57
CA LEU A 78 -36.95 34.39 -1.26
C LEU A 78 -37.76 35.38 -0.48
N GLN A 79 -38.00 36.58 -1.04
CA GLN A 79 -39.06 37.44 -0.51
C GLN A 79 -40.32 36.60 -0.57
N ALA A 80 -40.87 36.22 0.58
CA ALA A 80 -42.23 35.79 0.64
C ALA A 80 -43.07 36.94 0.06
N ASP A 81 -43.84 36.67 -0.92
CA ASP A 81 -44.75 37.62 -1.59
C ASP A 81 -45.96 37.98 -0.69
N ASP A 82 -45.77 37.79 0.60
CA ASP A 82 -46.76 38.08 1.62
C ASP A 82 -46.61 39.52 2.04
N GLY A 83 -47.53 40.34 1.57
CA GLY A 83 -47.69 41.73 1.96
C GLY A 83 -47.87 41.96 3.45
N ALA A 84 -46.99 41.40 4.25
CA ALA A 84 -46.90 41.66 5.67
C ALA A 84 -46.27 43.03 5.90
N THR A 85 -47.08 44.04 6.03
CA THR A 85 -46.72 45.38 6.51
C THR A 85 -46.05 45.24 7.90
N ALA A 86 -44.77 45.60 7.97
CA ALA A 86 -44.03 45.65 9.22
C ALA A 86 -44.72 46.61 10.20
N THR A 87 -45.15 46.11 11.35
CA THR A 87 -45.73 46.92 12.45
C THR A 87 -44.60 47.78 13.08
N PRO A 88 -44.83 49.12 13.24
CA PRO A 88 -43.84 49.96 13.91
C PRO A 88 -43.66 49.53 15.38
N GLY A 89 -42.43 49.19 15.76
CA GLY A 89 -42.08 48.67 17.09
C GLY A 89 -41.55 47.22 17.09
N ALA A 90 -41.44 46.59 15.94
CA ALA A 90 -40.91 45.24 15.82
C ALA A 90 -39.45 45.13 16.30
N LEU A 91 -39.18 44.14 17.13
CA LEU A 91 -37.87 43.67 17.51
C LEU A 91 -36.95 43.63 16.28
N LYS A 92 -35.71 44.06 16.44
CA LYS A 92 -34.70 44.09 15.39
C LYS A 92 -34.74 42.79 14.58
N ALA A 93 -35.17 42.85 13.30
CA ALA A 93 -35.36 41.67 12.47
C ALA A 93 -34.04 40.95 12.34
N VAL A 94 -34.02 39.69 12.73
CA VAL A 94 -32.86 38.81 12.52
C VAL A 94 -33.02 38.16 11.17
N ASN A 95 -32.09 38.42 10.25
CA ASN A 95 -32.08 37.81 8.95
C ASN A 95 -31.50 36.41 9.04
N PHE A 96 -32.14 35.46 8.37
CA PHE A 96 -31.64 34.10 8.16
C PHE A 96 -31.43 33.89 6.66
N TYR A 97 -30.30 33.30 6.33
CA TYR A 97 -29.95 32.96 4.96
C TYR A 97 -29.90 31.44 4.78
N SER A 98 -30.30 30.98 3.59
CA SER A 98 -30.28 29.58 3.30
C SER A 98 -29.01 29.13 2.56
N LYS A 99 -28.55 27.93 2.86
CA LYS A 99 -27.49 27.25 2.15
C LYS A 99 -28.03 25.93 1.59
N ASN A 100 -27.90 25.73 0.27
CA ASN A 100 -28.21 24.47 -0.34
C ASN A 100 -27.08 23.44 -0.08
N PRO A 101 -27.28 22.13 -0.35
CA PRO A 101 -26.28 21.10 -0.09
C PRO A 101 -24.90 21.40 -0.70
N ALA A 102 -24.86 21.84 -1.96
CA ALA A 102 -23.61 22.11 -2.67
C ALA A 102 -22.82 23.27 -2.04
N LEU A 103 -23.52 24.34 -1.63
CA LEU A 103 -22.89 25.48 -0.95
C LEU A 103 -22.39 25.08 0.44
N ALA A 104 -23.18 24.31 1.20
CA ALA A 104 -22.78 23.81 2.50
C ALA A 104 -21.54 22.89 2.42
N GLN A 105 -21.52 21.97 1.46
CA GLN A 105 -20.36 21.08 1.23
C GLN A 105 -19.11 21.88 0.83
N ARG A 106 -19.26 22.90 -0.02
CA ARG A 106 -18.14 23.75 -0.42
C ARG A 106 -17.58 24.53 0.78
N GLU A 107 -18.44 25.14 1.60
CA GLU A 107 -18.00 25.84 2.81
C GLU A 107 -17.32 24.89 3.79
N PHE A 108 -17.86 23.69 3.95
CA PHE A 108 -17.25 22.63 4.75
C PHE A 108 -15.84 22.28 4.22
N SER A 109 -15.67 22.17 2.90
CA SER A 109 -14.34 21.89 2.31
C SER A 109 -13.32 22.99 2.64
N GLU A 110 -13.73 24.25 2.69
CA GLU A 110 -12.85 25.36 3.06
C GLU A 110 -12.51 25.38 4.55
N VAL A 111 -13.45 24.98 5.41
CA VAL A 111 -13.20 24.81 6.85
C VAL A 111 -12.17 23.69 7.06
N VAL A 112 -12.35 22.54 6.38
CA VAL A 112 -11.40 21.43 6.43
C VAL A 112 -10.01 21.85 5.90
N ALA A 113 -9.96 22.61 4.81
CA ALA A 113 -8.68 23.09 4.28
C ALA A 113 -7.91 24.00 5.27
N ARG A 114 -8.63 24.77 6.11
CA ARG A 114 -8.04 25.66 7.14
C ARG A 114 -7.72 24.95 8.46
N SER A 115 -8.36 23.83 8.74
CA SER A 115 -8.11 23.07 9.98
C SER A 115 -6.76 22.35 10.02
N GLY A 116 -5.96 22.43 8.95
CA GLY A 116 -4.69 21.71 8.83
C GLY A 116 -4.86 20.24 8.49
N SER A 117 -6.09 19.80 8.14
CA SER A 117 -6.31 18.41 7.65
C SER A 117 -5.42 18.11 6.44
N PRO A 118 -4.73 16.97 6.43
CA PRO A 118 -3.95 16.55 5.26
C PRO A 118 -4.86 16.23 4.07
N ALA A 119 -6.07 15.74 4.33
CA ALA A 119 -7.05 15.43 3.30
C ALA A 119 -7.77 16.71 2.86
N LYS A 120 -7.84 16.93 1.55
CA LYS A 120 -8.64 18.01 0.94
C LYS A 120 -9.66 17.40 0.01
N PHE A 121 -10.82 18.03 -0.06
CA PHE A 121 -11.86 17.58 -0.99
C PHE A 121 -12.58 18.76 -1.63
N ARG A 122 -13.20 18.51 -2.77
CA ARG A 122 -14.12 19.45 -3.44
C ARG A 122 -15.11 18.68 -4.32
N LEU A 123 -16.18 19.37 -4.70
CA LEU A 123 -17.15 18.84 -5.64
C LEU A 123 -16.96 19.54 -6.98
N THR A 124 -17.02 18.78 -8.07
CA THR A 124 -16.93 19.29 -9.43
C THR A 124 -17.79 18.47 -10.39
N SER A 125 -18.08 19.03 -11.56
CA SER A 125 -18.89 18.42 -12.62
C SER A 125 -18.36 18.83 -13.98
N HIS A 126 -18.79 18.11 -15.00
CA HIS A 126 -18.58 18.53 -16.41
C HIS A 126 -19.48 19.71 -16.84
N ASN A 127 -20.62 19.89 -16.17
CA ASN A 127 -21.57 20.98 -16.40
C ASN A 127 -21.83 21.70 -15.08
N VAL A 128 -20.89 22.58 -14.71
CA VAL A 128 -20.93 23.28 -13.41
C VAL A 128 -21.87 24.48 -13.46
N MET A 129 -22.79 24.54 -12.51
CA MET A 129 -23.62 25.72 -12.29
C MET A 129 -22.78 26.90 -11.77
N ASN A 130 -21.83 26.63 -10.87
CA ASN A 130 -20.91 27.63 -10.34
C ASN A 130 -19.52 27.49 -11.00
N PRO A 131 -19.05 28.48 -11.80
CA PRO A 131 -17.74 28.42 -12.45
C PRO A 131 -16.56 28.15 -11.53
N ALA A 132 -16.64 28.54 -10.26
CA ALA A 132 -15.59 28.26 -9.26
C ALA A 132 -15.44 26.77 -8.94
N ASN A 133 -16.39 25.93 -9.37
CA ASN A 133 -16.31 24.47 -9.25
C ASN A 133 -15.81 23.80 -10.55
N ALA A 134 -15.28 24.56 -11.53
CA ALA A 134 -14.73 24.00 -12.75
C ALA A 134 -13.67 22.91 -12.44
N PRO A 135 -13.66 21.79 -13.18
CA PRO A 135 -12.76 20.68 -12.93
C PRO A 135 -11.32 21.03 -13.30
N ASP A 136 -10.37 20.55 -12.51
CA ASP A 136 -8.95 20.57 -12.83
C ASP A 136 -8.59 19.46 -13.86
N PRO A 137 -7.35 19.36 -14.36
CA PRO A 137 -6.97 18.35 -15.35
C PRO A 137 -7.23 16.90 -14.92
N PHE A 138 -6.93 16.55 -13.65
CA PHE A 138 -7.25 15.23 -13.12
C PHE A 138 -8.75 14.98 -13.06
N GLU A 139 -9.51 15.96 -12.57
CA GLU A 139 -10.97 15.87 -12.43
C GLU A 139 -11.65 15.76 -13.78
N SER A 140 -11.16 16.50 -14.77
CA SER A 140 -11.67 16.40 -16.16
C SER A 140 -11.42 15.00 -16.74
N ALA A 141 -10.23 14.44 -16.56
CA ALA A 141 -9.91 13.08 -17.00
C ALA A 141 -10.73 12.03 -16.24
N ALA A 142 -10.92 12.21 -14.94
CA ALA A 142 -11.75 11.33 -14.12
C ALA A 142 -13.21 11.34 -14.56
N LEU A 143 -13.80 12.52 -14.76
CA LEU A 143 -15.17 12.69 -15.23
C LEU A 143 -15.38 12.05 -16.61
N GLN A 144 -14.42 12.22 -17.52
CA GLN A 144 -14.47 11.58 -18.84
C GLN A 144 -14.48 10.06 -18.72
N ARG A 145 -13.51 9.47 -17.99
CA ARG A 145 -13.40 8.01 -17.82
C ARG A 145 -14.60 7.40 -17.10
N ILE A 146 -15.13 8.10 -16.09
CA ILE A 146 -16.33 7.70 -15.35
C ILE A 146 -17.53 7.62 -16.30
N ARG A 147 -17.73 8.63 -17.14
CA ARG A 147 -18.85 8.66 -18.08
C ARG A 147 -18.73 7.62 -19.20
N GLU A 148 -17.51 7.45 -19.76
CA GLU A 148 -17.26 6.50 -20.86
C GLU A 148 -17.37 5.04 -20.41
N ARG A 149 -16.96 4.74 -19.17
CA ARG A 149 -16.82 3.35 -18.68
C ARG A 149 -17.81 2.98 -17.59
N GLY A 150 -18.68 3.89 -17.15
CA GLY A 150 -19.62 3.65 -16.05
C GLY A 150 -18.94 3.37 -14.71
N LEU A 151 -17.77 4.00 -14.45
CA LEU A 151 -17.01 3.74 -13.22
C LEU A 151 -17.70 4.39 -12.02
N LYS A 152 -17.64 3.72 -10.88
CA LYS A 152 -18.08 4.30 -9.60
C LYS A 152 -17.02 5.22 -8.99
N GLU A 153 -15.77 5.01 -9.35
CA GLU A 153 -14.62 5.75 -8.84
C GLU A 153 -13.45 5.72 -9.81
N TYR A 154 -12.58 6.71 -9.69
CA TYR A 154 -11.31 6.76 -10.41
C TYR A 154 -10.24 7.32 -9.48
N PHE A 155 -9.02 6.78 -9.51
CA PHE A 155 -7.91 7.28 -8.72
C PHE A 155 -6.59 7.19 -9.48
N GLU A 156 -5.66 8.02 -9.07
CA GLU A 156 -4.33 8.10 -9.66
C GLU A 156 -3.33 8.64 -8.64
N LEU A 157 -2.11 8.11 -8.66
CA LEU A 157 -1.00 8.69 -7.93
C LEU A 157 -0.33 9.74 -8.81
N THR A 158 -0.39 10.99 -8.39
CA THR A 158 0.17 12.13 -9.12
C THR A 158 1.37 12.71 -8.36
N PRO A 159 2.21 13.55 -8.96
CA PRO A 159 3.28 14.24 -8.26
C PRO A 159 2.80 15.06 -7.04
N ASP A 160 1.55 15.53 -7.09
CA ASP A 160 0.93 16.33 -6.03
C ASP A 160 0.26 15.50 -4.93
N GLY A 161 0.34 14.17 -5.00
CA GLY A 161 -0.27 13.25 -4.05
C GLY A 161 -1.24 12.25 -4.67
N PHE A 162 -1.95 11.53 -3.84
CA PHE A 162 -2.98 10.60 -4.27
C PHE A 162 -4.28 11.36 -4.57
N ARG A 163 -4.78 11.19 -5.77
CA ARG A 163 -6.01 11.81 -6.25
C ARG A 163 -7.08 10.74 -6.43
N PHE A 164 -8.27 11.01 -5.90
CA PHE A 164 -9.41 10.10 -5.94
C PHE A 164 -10.67 10.87 -6.34
N ALA A 165 -11.50 10.28 -7.19
CA ALA A 165 -12.77 10.83 -7.63
C ALA A 165 -13.88 9.80 -7.43
N ARG A 166 -14.85 10.08 -6.57
CA ARG A 166 -16.06 9.29 -6.36
C ARG A 166 -17.19 9.86 -7.20
N THR A 167 -17.84 9.03 -7.99
CA THR A 167 -18.99 9.43 -8.79
C THR A 167 -20.17 9.82 -7.89
N LEU A 168 -20.71 10.99 -8.16
CA LEU A 168 -21.99 11.45 -7.61
C LEU A 168 -23.09 11.28 -8.64
N TYR A 169 -24.26 10.83 -8.16
CA TYR A 169 -25.47 10.73 -8.98
C TYR A 169 -26.53 11.70 -8.49
N HIS A 170 -27.29 12.26 -9.44
CA HIS A 170 -28.44 13.06 -9.09
C HIS A 170 -29.51 12.20 -8.41
N LYS A 171 -29.85 12.55 -7.16
CA LYS A 171 -30.97 11.99 -6.40
C LYS A 171 -32.24 12.79 -6.71
N ALA A 172 -33.42 12.26 -6.42
CA ALA A 172 -34.70 12.95 -6.64
C ALA A 172 -34.70 14.40 -6.08
N ALA A 173 -34.14 14.60 -4.87
CA ALA A 173 -34.02 15.92 -4.25
C ALA A 173 -33.15 16.91 -5.03
N CYS A 174 -32.21 16.45 -5.85
CA CYS A 174 -31.32 17.30 -6.65
C CYS A 174 -32.03 17.91 -7.87
N ILE A 175 -33.04 17.22 -8.38
CA ILE A 175 -33.72 17.59 -9.62
C ILE A 175 -34.53 18.88 -9.49
N SER A 176 -34.96 19.23 -8.27
CA SER A 176 -35.62 20.51 -8.01
C SER A 176 -34.80 21.74 -8.42
N CYS A 177 -33.44 21.62 -8.36
CA CYS A 177 -32.52 22.69 -8.73
C CYS A 177 -31.73 22.40 -10.02
N HIS A 178 -31.52 21.13 -10.38
CA HIS A 178 -30.69 20.73 -11.51
C HIS A 178 -31.47 20.09 -12.69
N GLY A 179 -32.78 19.95 -12.54
CA GLY A 179 -33.65 19.46 -13.63
C GLY A 179 -33.92 20.54 -14.65
N ASP A 180 -35.19 20.89 -14.83
CA ASP A 180 -35.63 21.95 -15.75
C ASP A 180 -35.25 23.34 -15.19
N ALA A 181 -34.52 24.12 -16.00
CA ALA A 181 -34.06 25.46 -15.61
C ALA A 181 -35.22 26.41 -15.32
N ASP A 182 -36.37 26.29 -16.04
CA ASP A 182 -37.53 27.15 -15.86
C ASP A 182 -38.22 26.88 -14.51
N ARG A 183 -38.15 25.65 -14.04
CA ARG A 183 -38.74 25.22 -12.74
C ARG A 183 -37.80 25.38 -11.55
N ALA A 184 -36.53 25.73 -11.81
CA ALA A 184 -35.55 25.91 -10.74
C ALA A 184 -35.96 27.09 -9.84
N PRO A 185 -35.61 27.05 -8.53
CA PRO A 185 -35.90 28.14 -7.60
C PRO A 185 -35.29 29.47 -8.04
N ASN A 186 -36.01 30.56 -7.83
CA ASN A 186 -35.57 31.88 -8.30
C ASN A 186 -34.23 32.33 -7.69
N ASP A 187 -33.96 32.01 -6.44
CA ASP A 187 -32.70 32.33 -5.76
C ASP A 187 -31.50 31.62 -6.39
N VAL A 188 -31.70 30.41 -6.93
CA VAL A 188 -30.68 29.67 -7.70
C VAL A 188 -30.45 30.35 -9.06
N LYS A 189 -31.52 30.69 -9.76
CA LYS A 189 -31.46 31.39 -11.07
C LYS A 189 -30.79 32.76 -10.94
N VAL A 190 -31.17 33.53 -9.94
CA VAL A 190 -30.58 34.85 -9.68
C VAL A 190 -29.08 34.76 -9.38
N ARG A 191 -28.66 33.75 -8.62
CA ARG A 191 -27.26 33.61 -8.23
C ARG A 191 -26.36 33.04 -9.31
N TYR A 192 -26.85 32.06 -10.07
CA TYR A 192 -26.03 31.25 -11.00
C TYR A 192 -26.43 31.35 -12.46
N GLY A 193 -27.53 32.03 -12.76
CA GLY A 193 -28.09 32.05 -14.11
C GLY A 193 -28.81 30.75 -14.47
N THR A 194 -29.11 30.57 -15.75
CA THR A 194 -29.83 29.40 -16.28
C THR A 194 -29.06 28.64 -17.37
N ALA A 195 -27.83 29.06 -17.67
CA ALA A 195 -27.05 28.52 -18.79
C ALA A 195 -26.46 27.13 -18.53
N ASN A 196 -26.01 26.87 -17.29
CA ASN A 196 -25.28 25.64 -16.94
C ASN A 196 -25.83 24.98 -15.66
N GLY A 197 -25.59 23.70 -15.49
CA GLY A 197 -25.96 22.93 -14.32
C GLY A 197 -27.40 22.45 -14.29
N PHE A 198 -28.09 22.48 -15.43
CA PHE A 198 -29.50 22.05 -15.63
C PHE A 198 -29.63 20.93 -16.67
N GLY A 199 -30.85 20.41 -16.81
CA GLY A 199 -31.17 19.37 -17.77
C GLY A 199 -30.88 17.95 -17.31
N PHE A 200 -30.59 17.75 -16.03
CA PHE A 200 -30.32 16.44 -15.48
C PHE A 200 -31.59 15.69 -15.03
N ARG A 201 -31.50 14.37 -15.04
CA ARG A 201 -32.51 13.46 -14.53
C ARG A 201 -31.99 12.71 -13.30
N GLU A 202 -32.90 12.16 -12.52
CA GLU A 202 -32.53 11.26 -11.44
C GLU A 202 -31.72 10.08 -11.99
N GLY A 203 -30.61 9.74 -11.33
CA GLY A 203 -29.67 8.70 -11.76
C GLY A 203 -28.58 9.16 -12.71
N ASP A 204 -28.65 10.36 -13.28
CA ASP A 204 -27.57 10.91 -14.11
C ASP A 204 -26.32 11.18 -13.25
N VAL A 205 -25.15 11.09 -13.89
CA VAL A 205 -23.88 11.49 -13.24
C VAL A 205 -23.90 12.99 -12.99
N ALA A 206 -24.00 13.36 -11.72
CA ALA A 206 -24.01 14.75 -11.28
C ALA A 206 -22.61 15.39 -11.36
N GLY A 207 -21.60 14.60 -11.08
CA GLY A 207 -20.21 15.02 -10.99
C GLY A 207 -19.39 14.05 -10.17
N VAL A 208 -18.38 14.56 -9.51
CA VAL A 208 -17.53 13.77 -8.61
C VAL A 208 -17.24 14.52 -7.31
N ILE A 209 -17.08 13.76 -6.22
CA ILE A 209 -16.34 14.20 -5.05
C ILE A 209 -14.87 13.91 -5.34
N SER A 210 -14.08 14.96 -5.50
CA SER A 210 -12.64 14.88 -5.72
C SER A 210 -11.94 14.99 -4.37
N VAL A 211 -11.14 13.98 -4.03
CA VAL A 211 -10.33 13.94 -2.81
C VAL A 211 -8.86 13.97 -3.19
N ARG A 212 -8.07 14.74 -2.42
CA ARG A 212 -6.62 14.79 -2.53
C ARG A 212 -6.02 14.45 -1.17
N LEU A 213 -5.15 13.43 -1.15
CA LEU A 213 -4.35 13.06 0.02
C LEU A 213 -2.86 13.29 -0.27
N PRO A 214 -2.07 13.74 0.72
CA PRO A 214 -0.63 13.70 0.57
C PRO A 214 -0.19 12.24 0.44
N ALA A 215 0.66 11.97 -0.55
CA ALA A 215 1.22 10.66 -0.75
C ALA A 215 2.76 10.78 -0.76
N PRO A 216 3.40 10.80 0.42
CA PRO A 216 4.86 10.78 0.49
C PRO A 216 5.38 9.53 -0.20
N SER A 217 6.62 9.59 -0.69
CA SER A 217 7.19 8.43 -1.38
C SER A 217 7.15 7.18 -0.49
N PHE A 218 6.94 6.02 -1.09
CA PHE A 218 6.96 4.74 -0.39
C PHE A 218 8.18 4.61 0.54
N TRP A 219 9.36 5.03 0.08
CA TRP A 219 10.60 4.97 0.86
C TRP A 219 10.56 5.88 2.08
N THR A 220 9.98 7.07 1.98
CA THR A 220 9.80 7.97 3.12
C THR A 220 8.91 7.31 4.18
N VAL A 221 7.78 6.71 3.77
CA VAL A 221 6.88 6.00 4.68
C VAL A 221 7.56 4.76 5.29
N ALA A 222 8.23 3.96 4.47
CA ALA A 222 8.92 2.77 4.91
C ALA A 222 9.99 3.09 5.97
N LEU A 223 10.80 4.15 5.75
CA LEU A 223 11.84 4.56 6.68
C LEU A 223 11.29 5.17 7.99
N THR A 224 10.09 5.73 7.99
CA THR A 224 9.45 6.22 9.24
C THR A 224 8.83 5.10 10.06
N ILE A 225 8.35 4.03 9.39
CA ILE A 225 7.71 2.88 10.05
C ILE A 225 8.75 1.84 10.48
N VAL A 226 9.74 1.59 9.62
CA VAL A 226 10.80 0.61 9.88
C VAL A 226 11.90 1.26 10.72
N GLY A 227 11.81 1.10 12.03
CA GLY A 227 12.81 1.60 12.96
C GLY A 227 14.11 0.76 12.95
N PRO A 228 15.16 1.27 13.60
CA PRO A 228 16.47 0.58 13.66
C PRO A 228 16.40 -0.81 14.32
N ALA A 229 15.46 -1.01 15.26
CA ALA A 229 15.26 -2.31 15.90
C ALA A 229 14.76 -3.38 14.91
N GLN A 230 13.82 -3.05 14.04
CA GLN A 230 13.32 -3.97 13.00
C GLN A 230 14.40 -4.31 11.99
N LEU A 231 15.21 -3.31 11.57
CA LEU A 231 16.36 -3.55 10.70
C LEU A 231 17.40 -4.46 11.36
N ALA A 232 17.71 -4.24 12.64
CA ALA A 232 18.63 -5.07 13.40
C ALA A 232 18.12 -6.51 13.55
N MET A 233 16.81 -6.71 13.79
CA MET A 233 16.22 -8.06 13.85
C MET A 233 16.32 -8.79 12.51
N ILE A 234 16.03 -8.11 11.40
CA ILE A 234 16.14 -8.70 10.06
C ILE A 234 17.59 -9.05 9.76
N ALA A 235 18.52 -8.12 9.98
CA ALA A 235 19.94 -8.36 9.78
C ALA A 235 20.46 -9.50 10.69
N GLY A 236 20.04 -9.54 11.94
CA GLY A 236 20.35 -10.60 12.89
C GLY A 236 19.86 -11.98 12.45
N ALA A 237 18.63 -12.07 11.96
CA ALA A 237 18.07 -13.33 11.44
C ALA A 237 18.89 -13.85 10.24
N PHE A 238 19.25 -12.97 9.31
CA PHE A 238 20.11 -13.34 8.18
C PHE A 238 21.52 -13.75 8.63
N LEU A 239 22.10 -13.03 9.58
CA LEU A 239 23.42 -13.37 10.14
C LEU A 239 23.39 -14.75 10.79
N ILE A 240 22.38 -15.03 11.61
CA ILE A 240 22.19 -16.34 12.26
C ILE A 240 22.07 -17.45 11.22
N ALA A 241 21.23 -17.25 10.21
CA ALA A 241 21.06 -18.23 9.12
C ALA A 241 22.38 -18.47 8.36
N MET A 242 23.11 -17.41 8.04
CA MET A 242 24.41 -17.51 7.38
C MET A 242 25.44 -18.23 8.23
N LEU A 243 25.53 -17.93 9.52
CA LEU A 243 26.43 -18.59 10.47
C LEU A 243 26.06 -20.06 10.64
N PHE A 244 24.76 -20.38 10.75
CA PHE A 244 24.29 -21.75 10.80
C PHE A 244 24.74 -22.56 9.57
N VAL A 245 24.48 -22.08 8.37
CA VAL A 245 24.91 -22.76 7.13
C VAL A 245 26.43 -22.91 7.11
N ARG A 246 27.18 -21.88 7.47
CA ARG A 246 28.65 -21.92 7.48
C ARG A 246 29.19 -22.96 8.46
N PHE A 247 28.70 -22.97 9.70
CA PHE A 247 29.28 -23.83 10.77
C PHE A 247 28.63 -25.21 10.81
N ALA A 248 27.33 -25.33 10.58
CA ALA A 248 26.64 -26.61 10.66
C ALA A 248 26.75 -27.46 9.38
N ILE A 249 26.95 -26.83 8.20
CA ILE A 249 26.98 -27.54 6.92
C ILE A 249 28.34 -27.39 6.23
N VAL A 250 28.73 -26.17 5.88
CA VAL A 250 29.89 -25.95 4.99
C VAL A 250 31.22 -26.35 5.64
N ALA A 251 31.45 -25.99 6.90
CA ALA A 251 32.71 -26.28 7.60
C ALA A 251 32.89 -27.79 7.84
N PRO A 252 31.89 -28.56 8.33
CA PRO A 252 32.00 -30.01 8.47
C PRO A 252 32.21 -30.71 7.12
N VAL A 253 31.46 -30.34 6.06
CA VAL A 253 31.65 -30.94 4.74
C VAL A 253 33.06 -30.72 4.20
N LYS A 254 33.61 -29.48 4.35
CA LYS A 254 35.01 -29.21 3.95
C LYS A 254 36.02 -30.05 4.73
N ARG A 255 35.84 -30.21 6.04
CA ARG A 255 36.70 -31.04 6.87
C ARG A 255 36.67 -32.48 6.43
N LEU A 256 35.49 -33.06 6.22
CA LEU A 256 35.32 -34.43 5.71
C LEU A 256 35.96 -34.62 4.34
N THR A 257 35.77 -33.70 3.41
CA THR A 257 36.38 -33.74 2.07
C THR A 257 37.90 -33.73 2.18
N HIS A 258 38.48 -32.86 3.00
CA HIS A 258 39.92 -32.80 3.19
C HIS A 258 40.48 -34.08 3.84
N ALA A 259 39.82 -34.58 4.88
CA ALA A 259 40.22 -35.81 5.53
C ALA A 259 40.12 -37.04 4.60
N THR A 260 39.08 -37.13 3.78
CA THR A 260 38.93 -38.19 2.78
C THR A 260 40.03 -38.11 1.73
N HIS A 261 40.42 -36.92 1.30
CA HIS A 261 41.54 -36.73 0.39
C HIS A 261 42.87 -37.19 1.01
N GLN A 262 43.16 -36.85 2.27
CA GLN A 262 44.34 -37.32 2.96
C GLN A 262 44.38 -38.86 3.07
N ILE A 263 43.24 -39.48 3.38
CA ILE A 263 43.12 -40.96 3.42
C ILE A 263 43.40 -41.56 2.04
N SER A 264 42.95 -40.96 0.96
CA SER A 264 43.14 -41.47 -0.41
C SER A 264 44.61 -41.46 -0.86
N VAL A 265 45.46 -40.62 -0.25
CA VAL A 265 46.92 -40.55 -0.51
C VAL A 265 47.73 -41.20 0.59
N ALA A 266 47.13 -42.12 1.37
CA ALA A 266 47.73 -42.89 2.44
C ALA A 266 48.32 -42.04 3.60
N GLN A 267 47.86 -40.84 3.77
CA GLN A 267 48.24 -39.96 4.90
C GLN A 267 47.32 -40.18 6.09
N ALA A 268 47.85 -40.00 7.31
CA ALA A 268 47.05 -40.07 8.51
C ALA A 268 46.08 -38.91 8.58
N ALA A 269 44.78 -39.20 8.71
CA ALA A 269 43.72 -38.19 8.85
C ALA A 269 42.82 -38.52 10.03
N ASP A 270 42.50 -37.51 10.81
CA ASP A 270 41.48 -37.58 11.86
C ASP A 270 40.13 -37.12 11.33
N LEU A 271 39.17 -38.04 11.35
CA LEU A 271 37.78 -37.77 11.00
C LEU A 271 36.93 -37.27 12.18
N GLY A 272 37.53 -37.16 13.36
CA GLY A 272 36.83 -36.75 14.57
C GLY A 272 35.74 -37.74 15.04
N VAL A 273 35.78 -38.99 14.53
CA VAL A 273 34.76 -40.01 14.85
C VAL A 273 34.75 -40.41 16.32
N ALA A 274 35.91 -40.29 17.00
CA ALA A 274 36.00 -40.61 18.42
C ALA A 274 35.08 -39.76 19.33
N SER A 275 34.75 -38.54 18.91
CA SER A 275 33.84 -37.63 19.63
C SER A 275 32.37 -37.79 19.21
N ILE A 276 32.09 -38.63 18.22
CA ILE A 276 30.71 -38.80 17.68
C ILE A 276 30.08 -40.03 18.36
N GLY A 277 28.91 -39.82 18.99
CA GLY A 277 28.12 -40.92 19.54
C GLY A 277 27.67 -41.89 18.44
N ARG A 278 27.74 -43.20 18.67
CA ARG A 278 27.41 -44.27 17.69
C ARG A 278 25.99 -44.15 17.12
N ASN A 279 25.05 -43.52 17.81
CA ASN A 279 23.65 -43.35 17.43
C ASN A 279 23.33 -41.89 17.01
N SER A 280 24.29 -41.13 16.50
CA SER A 280 24.06 -39.79 16.04
C SER A 280 23.04 -39.79 14.89
N ARG A 281 21.97 -38.94 14.99
CA ARG A 281 21.01 -38.73 13.93
C ARG A 281 21.47 -37.70 12.88
N ASN A 282 22.62 -37.08 13.07
CA ASN A 282 23.20 -36.12 12.15
C ASN A 282 23.84 -36.87 10.96
N GLU A 283 23.38 -36.59 9.77
CA GLU A 283 23.79 -37.24 8.51
C GLU A 283 25.28 -37.06 8.22
N LEU A 284 25.83 -35.88 8.57
CA LEU A 284 27.27 -35.61 8.40
C LEU A 284 28.11 -36.44 9.37
N HIS A 285 27.63 -36.71 10.58
CA HIS A 285 28.25 -37.60 11.52
C HIS A 285 28.20 -39.06 11.04
N GLN A 286 27.03 -39.47 10.49
CA GLN A 286 26.89 -40.83 9.91
C GLN A 286 27.83 -41.02 8.71
N LEU A 287 27.97 -39.97 7.87
CA LEU A 287 28.93 -39.99 6.77
C LEU A 287 30.37 -40.14 7.25
N ALA A 288 30.75 -39.37 8.31
CA ALA A 288 32.09 -39.49 8.92
C ALA A 288 32.38 -40.89 9.43
N ILE A 289 31.40 -41.52 10.12
CA ILE A 289 31.52 -42.93 10.63
C ILE A 289 31.66 -43.92 9.46
N ALA A 290 30.87 -43.71 8.38
CA ALA A 290 30.97 -44.61 7.21
C ALA A 290 32.33 -44.54 6.51
N ILE A 291 32.88 -43.32 6.36
CA ILE A 291 34.23 -43.11 5.81
C ILE A 291 35.31 -43.72 6.72
N ASP A 292 35.18 -43.62 8.02
CA ASP A 292 36.13 -44.23 8.97
C ASP A 292 36.10 -45.79 8.91
N ARG A 293 34.90 -46.38 8.77
CA ARG A 293 34.78 -47.84 8.56
C ARG A 293 35.44 -48.27 7.24
N LEU A 294 35.25 -47.53 6.17
CA LEU A 294 35.88 -47.79 4.88
C LEU A 294 37.41 -47.71 4.99
N ARG A 295 37.93 -46.67 5.66
CA ARG A 295 39.37 -46.54 5.92
C ARG A 295 39.94 -47.74 6.63
N ARG A 296 39.29 -48.23 7.71
CA ARG A 296 39.72 -49.41 8.47
C ARG A 296 39.73 -50.68 7.61
N SER A 297 38.69 -50.87 6.80
CA SER A 297 38.60 -52.01 5.89
C SER A 297 39.72 -52.01 4.84
N ILE A 298 40.02 -50.84 4.24
CA ILE A 298 41.15 -50.71 3.31
C ILE A 298 42.47 -50.99 3.97
N ASN A 299 42.72 -50.47 5.21
CA ASN A 299 43.95 -50.71 5.91
C ASN A 299 44.16 -52.17 6.28
N ILE A 300 43.09 -52.90 6.63
CA ILE A 300 43.14 -54.37 6.87
C ILE A 300 43.49 -55.11 5.60
N ALA A 301 42.84 -54.78 4.47
CA ALA A 301 43.11 -55.42 3.17
C ALA A 301 44.56 -55.16 2.72
N MET A 302 45.07 -53.95 2.85
CA MET A 302 46.45 -53.60 2.49
C MET A 302 47.50 -54.37 3.34
N ARG A 303 47.23 -54.53 4.65
CA ARG A 303 48.10 -55.31 5.53
C ARG A 303 48.14 -56.81 5.08
N LYS A 304 46.99 -57.41 4.81
CA LYS A 304 46.92 -58.80 4.32
C LYS A 304 47.69 -59.00 3.01
N LEU A 305 47.57 -58.06 2.07
CA LEU A 305 48.29 -58.08 0.81
C LEU A 305 49.79 -57.85 0.95
N GLY A 306 50.22 -57.16 2.03
CA GLY A 306 51.64 -56.92 2.37
C GLY A 306 52.28 -58.12 3.02
N ASP A 307 51.52 -58.90 3.81
CA ASP A 307 51.99 -60.11 4.49
C ASP A 307 52.08 -61.34 3.56
N ASP A 308 51.35 -61.32 2.42
CA ASP A 308 51.39 -62.43 1.44
C ASP A 308 52.57 -62.34 0.41
N LYS A 309 53.56 -61.42 0.61
CA LYS A 309 54.76 -61.45 -0.21
C LYS A 309 55.64 -62.64 0.19
N PRO A 310 55.84 -63.58 -0.72
CA PRO A 310 56.72 -64.75 -0.40
C PRO A 310 58.14 -64.23 -0.08
N VAL A 311 58.66 -64.68 1.08
CA VAL A 311 60.07 -64.57 1.38
C VAL A 311 60.85 -65.34 0.33
N SER A 312 61.48 -64.64 -0.63
CA SER A 312 62.40 -65.23 -1.56
C SER A 312 63.57 -65.82 -0.76
N ALA A 313 63.58 -67.10 -0.68
CA ALA A 313 64.72 -67.86 -0.13
C ALA A 313 66.01 -67.54 -0.93
N THR A 314 66.89 -66.85 -0.27
CA THR A 314 68.27 -66.67 -0.73
C THR A 314 68.97 -68.00 -0.46
N THR A 315 69.10 -68.86 -1.44
CA THR A 315 70.01 -70.01 -1.44
C THR A 315 71.41 -69.49 -1.73
N ALA A 316 72.26 -69.60 -0.71
CA ALA A 316 73.70 -69.50 -0.85
C ALA A 316 74.26 -70.72 -1.60
N THR A 317 75.13 -70.47 -2.57
CA THR A 317 76.37 -71.22 -2.88
C THR A 317 77.29 -70.28 -3.66
#